data_b14776b322551ae90be52ab898dc7b92
#
_entry.id   b14776b322551ae90be52ab898dc7b92
#
_cell.length_a   1.000
_cell.length_b   1.000
_cell.length_c   1.000
_cell.angle_alpha   90.00
_cell.angle_beta   90.00
_cell.angle_gamma   90.00
#
_symmetry.space_group_name_H-M   'P 1'
#
loop_
_entity.id
_entity.type
_entity.pdbx_description
1 polymer ?
#
loop_
_entity_poly.entity_id
_entity_poly.type
_entity_poly.pdbx_seq_one_letter_code
_entity_poly.pdbx_strand_id
1 'polypeptide(L)'
;MDTETAQVVNNLEAIRRMPRDVAAVKGDGLGDSEVVSIATFRSVRELDLSGCEEVTDRSVSELRLMSSLEKVDLSFCNQITDVSLAALAKLPALRFLSLNWCYGVTDLGLSALGQCKSLEVLSLWSCEAVTDAGVESLARLPNLKTLDLPEFAALTDRALSVLAANTTNLESLRLDHLNEVSDEGITGLSSLKRLRRLTIQSCPKVTADSVASVQKALPECQISLKA
;
A
#
# COMPACT_ATOMS: atom_id res chain seq x y z
N MET A 1 16.35 15.94 8.79
CA MET A 1 15.21 15.54 9.63
C MET A 1 15.65 14.26 10.29
N ASP A 2 15.78 14.32 11.59
CA ASP A 2 16.25 13.17 12.38
C ASP A 2 15.24 12.04 12.18
N THR A 3 15.70 10.95 11.58
CA THR A 3 14.96 9.68 11.59
C THR A 3 15.00 9.21 13.04
N GLU A 4 13.94 9.50 13.78
CA GLU A 4 13.75 8.94 15.12
C GLU A 4 13.88 7.41 14.96
N THR A 5 14.89 6.83 15.61
CA THR A 5 15.18 5.41 15.47
C THR A 5 14.01 4.62 16.06
N ALA A 6 13.37 3.79 15.26
CA ALA A 6 12.23 2.99 15.72
C ALA A 6 12.62 2.13 16.92
N GLN A 7 11.76 2.09 17.94
CA GLN A 7 11.94 1.19 19.08
C GLN A 7 11.65 -0.25 18.66
N VAL A 8 12.66 -1.10 18.65
CA VAL A 8 12.49 -2.54 18.33
C VAL A 8 11.98 -3.28 19.56
N VAL A 9 10.92 -4.06 19.37
CA VAL A 9 10.30 -4.87 20.44
C VAL A 9 10.00 -6.28 19.93
N ASN A 10 10.23 -7.30 20.77
CA ASN A 10 10.01 -8.69 20.42
C ASN A 10 9.20 -9.48 21.47
N ASN A 11 8.73 -8.82 22.51
CA ASN A 11 7.91 -9.44 23.55
C ASN A 11 7.20 -8.38 24.41
N LEU A 12 6.25 -8.84 25.24
CA LEU A 12 5.47 -7.99 26.14
C LEU A 12 6.32 -7.24 27.17
N GLU A 13 7.46 -7.78 27.61
CA GLU A 13 8.32 -7.11 28.58
C GLU A 13 9.01 -5.90 27.96
N ALA A 14 9.51 -6.02 26.71
CA ALA A 14 10.07 -4.92 25.97
C ALA A 14 9.03 -3.80 25.75
N ILE A 15 7.79 -4.17 25.38
CA ILE A 15 6.68 -3.23 25.20
C ILE A 15 6.35 -2.48 26.51
N ARG A 16 6.30 -3.17 27.65
CA ARG A 16 6.02 -2.54 28.95
C ARG A 16 7.08 -1.51 29.35
N ARG A 17 8.29 -1.65 28.85
CA ARG A 17 9.43 -0.73 29.10
C ARG A 17 9.49 0.44 28.13
N MET A 18 8.66 0.44 27.08
CA MET A 18 8.66 1.55 26.11
C MET A 18 8.29 2.88 26.77
N PRO A 19 8.94 3.98 26.35
CA PRO A 19 8.53 5.33 26.71
C PRO A 19 7.08 5.60 26.26
N ARG A 20 6.34 6.39 27.04
CA ARG A 20 4.94 6.71 26.69
C ARG A 20 4.79 7.63 25.49
N ASP A 21 5.84 8.33 25.12
CA ASP A 21 5.96 9.26 23.99
C ASP A 21 6.63 8.64 22.77
N VAL A 22 6.86 7.32 22.76
CA VAL A 22 7.42 6.62 21.60
C VAL A 22 6.62 6.90 20.33
N ALA A 23 7.30 7.32 19.27
CA ALA A 23 6.66 7.68 18.00
C ALA A 23 6.73 6.57 16.95
N ALA A 24 7.78 5.74 16.97
CA ALA A 24 7.98 4.67 16.00
C ALA A 24 8.31 3.35 16.71
N VAL A 25 7.62 2.27 16.30
CA VAL A 25 7.80 0.92 16.85
C VAL A 25 8.01 -0.06 15.70
N LYS A 26 9.01 -0.92 15.85
CA LYS A 26 9.25 -2.07 15.00
C LYS A 26 9.08 -3.36 15.79
N GLY A 27 8.15 -4.19 15.37
CA GLY A 27 7.95 -5.53 15.89
C GLY A 27 8.95 -6.52 15.29
N ASP A 28 9.38 -7.48 16.10
CA ASP A 28 10.21 -8.59 15.66
C ASP A 28 9.61 -9.89 16.20
N GLY A 29 8.94 -10.65 15.32
CA GLY A 29 8.26 -11.90 15.66
C GLY A 29 7.10 -11.74 16.66
N LEU A 30 6.39 -10.61 16.60
CA LEU A 30 5.26 -10.34 17.49
C LEU A 30 4.01 -11.12 17.08
N GLY A 31 3.17 -11.45 18.09
CA GLY A 31 1.83 -11.97 17.89
C GLY A 31 0.75 -10.97 18.34
N ASP A 32 -0.50 -11.44 18.34
CA ASP A 32 -1.67 -10.62 18.66
C ASP A 32 -1.59 -9.95 20.04
N SER A 33 -1.08 -10.65 21.06
CA SER A 33 -1.01 -10.12 22.43
C SER A 33 -0.10 -8.90 22.54
N GLU A 34 1.02 -8.94 21.84
CA GLU A 34 2.00 -7.86 21.78
C GLU A 34 1.44 -6.66 21.03
N VAL A 35 0.83 -6.88 19.86
CA VAL A 35 0.25 -5.81 19.05
C VAL A 35 -0.92 -5.13 19.77
N VAL A 36 -1.78 -5.88 20.45
CA VAL A 36 -2.85 -5.29 21.32
C VAL A 36 -2.25 -4.41 22.42
N SER A 37 -1.11 -4.83 22.99
CA SER A 37 -0.41 -4.02 24.01
C SER A 37 0.18 -2.74 23.40
N ILE A 38 0.76 -2.80 22.19
CA ILE A 38 1.26 -1.63 21.46
C ILE A 38 0.11 -0.66 21.14
N ALA A 39 -1.07 -1.15 20.80
CA ALA A 39 -2.24 -0.33 20.50
C ALA A 39 -2.68 0.60 21.66
N THR A 40 -2.15 0.40 22.85
CA THR A 40 -2.38 1.31 23.99
C THR A 40 -1.52 2.59 23.96
N PHE A 41 -0.46 2.62 23.14
CA PHE A 41 0.45 3.76 23.01
C PHE A 41 -0.07 4.74 21.95
N ARG A 42 -0.68 5.82 22.41
CA ARG A 42 -1.35 6.83 21.55
C ARG A 42 -0.40 7.76 20.81
N SER A 43 0.88 7.81 21.20
CA SER A 43 1.92 8.61 20.57
C SER A 43 2.52 7.97 19.32
N VAL A 44 2.35 6.65 19.14
CA VAL A 44 2.92 5.91 18.01
C VAL A 44 2.30 6.39 16.70
N ARG A 45 3.17 6.82 15.79
CA ARG A 45 2.85 7.25 14.44
C ARG A 45 3.28 6.24 13.39
N GLU A 46 4.35 5.51 13.65
CA GLU A 46 4.88 4.50 12.75
C GLU A 46 4.92 3.14 13.44
N LEU A 47 4.33 2.13 12.80
CA LEU A 47 4.29 0.76 13.27
C LEU A 47 4.71 -0.18 12.14
N ASP A 48 5.88 -0.80 12.29
CA ASP A 48 6.41 -1.82 11.41
C ASP A 48 6.20 -3.19 12.07
N LEU A 49 5.32 -3.99 11.51
CA LEU A 49 5.02 -5.37 11.89
C LEU A 49 5.42 -6.36 10.79
N SER A 50 6.28 -5.93 9.86
CA SER A 50 6.69 -6.76 8.73
C SER A 50 7.30 -8.08 9.20
N GLY A 51 6.81 -9.20 8.65
CA GLY A 51 7.25 -10.55 9.04
C GLY A 51 6.68 -11.06 10.37
N CYS A 52 5.75 -10.36 10.98
CA CYS A 52 5.07 -10.84 12.19
C CYS A 52 3.95 -11.83 11.80
N GLU A 53 4.31 -13.07 11.50
CA GLU A 53 3.42 -14.10 10.93
C GLU A 53 2.27 -14.51 11.86
N GLU A 54 2.39 -14.29 13.18
CA GLU A 54 1.35 -14.58 14.18
C GLU A 54 0.38 -13.41 14.40
N VAL A 55 0.54 -12.30 13.67
CA VAL A 55 -0.38 -11.15 13.69
C VAL A 55 -1.60 -11.48 12.84
N THR A 56 -2.79 -11.34 13.44
CA THR A 56 -4.06 -11.63 12.79
C THR A 56 -4.97 -10.40 12.74
N ASP A 57 -6.12 -10.55 12.09
CA ASP A 57 -7.19 -9.52 12.06
C ASP A 57 -7.61 -9.05 13.45
N ARG A 58 -7.49 -9.91 14.47
CA ARG A 58 -7.85 -9.59 15.84
C ARG A 58 -7.05 -8.41 16.38
N SER A 59 -5.73 -8.49 16.30
CA SER A 59 -4.86 -7.43 16.82
C SER A 59 -4.82 -6.21 15.92
N VAL A 60 -4.83 -6.38 14.59
CA VAL A 60 -4.88 -5.27 13.65
C VAL A 60 -6.17 -4.45 13.83
N SER A 61 -7.29 -5.08 14.18
CA SER A 61 -8.54 -4.38 14.48
C SER A 61 -8.42 -3.45 15.70
N GLU A 62 -7.54 -3.73 16.65
CA GLU A 62 -7.31 -2.86 17.81
C GLU A 62 -6.48 -1.59 17.46
N LEU A 63 -5.75 -1.59 16.34
CA LEU A 63 -5.03 -0.41 15.87
C LEU A 63 -5.97 0.78 15.59
N ARG A 64 -7.28 0.55 15.38
CA ARG A 64 -8.30 1.61 15.28
C ARG A 64 -8.27 2.59 16.44
N LEU A 65 -7.71 2.19 17.57
CA LEU A 65 -7.57 3.03 18.76
C LEU A 65 -6.40 4.03 18.65
N MET A 66 -5.50 3.87 17.69
CA MET A 66 -4.28 4.66 17.51
C MET A 66 -4.53 5.82 16.54
N SER A 67 -5.24 6.85 16.97
CA SER A 67 -5.64 7.97 16.09
C SER A 67 -4.49 8.76 15.48
N SER A 68 -3.28 8.65 16.05
CA SER A 68 -2.06 9.29 15.54
C SER A 68 -1.26 8.43 14.56
N LEU A 69 -1.71 7.18 14.27
CA LEU A 69 -0.97 6.23 13.45
C LEU A 69 -1.00 6.67 11.97
N GLU A 70 0.18 6.98 11.45
CA GLU A 70 0.38 7.53 10.11
C GLU A 70 0.94 6.50 9.14
N LYS A 71 1.77 5.56 9.66
CA LYS A 71 2.45 4.57 8.84
C LYS A 71 2.32 3.19 9.46
N VAL A 72 1.88 2.23 8.63
CA VAL A 72 1.75 0.81 9.01
C VAL A 72 2.40 -0.05 7.94
N ASP A 73 3.30 -0.92 8.35
CA ASP A 73 3.83 -1.99 7.52
C ASP A 73 3.38 -3.34 8.08
N LEU A 74 2.62 -4.07 7.28
CA LEU A 74 2.11 -5.42 7.56
C LEU A 74 2.63 -6.43 6.53
N SER A 75 3.70 -6.10 5.83
CA SER A 75 4.29 -7.00 4.83
C SER A 75 4.60 -8.37 5.45
N PHE A 76 4.27 -9.45 4.73
CA PHE A 76 4.44 -10.83 5.19
C PHE A 76 3.60 -11.23 6.43
N CYS A 77 2.58 -10.46 6.80
CA CYS A 77 1.60 -10.86 7.82
C CYS A 77 0.54 -11.75 7.17
N ASN A 78 0.81 -13.06 7.07
CA ASN A 78 0.02 -13.98 6.24
C ASN A 78 -1.39 -14.31 6.79
N GLN A 79 -1.68 -13.92 8.04
CA GLN A 79 -2.98 -14.19 8.69
C GLN A 79 -3.92 -12.97 8.71
N ILE A 80 -3.53 -11.85 8.10
CA ILE A 80 -4.44 -10.72 7.92
C ILE A 80 -5.30 -10.89 6.66
N THR A 81 -6.53 -10.37 6.73
CA THR A 81 -7.50 -10.44 5.65
C THR A 81 -8.16 -9.07 5.41
N ASP A 82 -9.19 -9.04 4.60
CA ASP A 82 -10.03 -7.87 4.35
C ASP A 82 -10.60 -7.23 5.63
N VAL A 83 -10.73 -8.00 6.71
CA VAL A 83 -11.18 -7.49 8.02
C VAL A 83 -10.18 -6.48 8.58
N SER A 84 -8.88 -6.78 8.47
CA SER A 84 -7.81 -5.83 8.84
C SER A 84 -7.91 -4.53 8.04
N LEU A 85 -8.13 -4.62 6.73
CA LEU A 85 -8.22 -3.44 5.87
C LEU A 85 -9.43 -2.56 6.22
N ALA A 86 -10.57 -3.18 6.55
CA ALA A 86 -11.75 -2.45 6.99
C ALA A 86 -11.54 -1.72 8.33
N ALA A 87 -10.66 -2.23 9.19
CA ALA A 87 -10.27 -1.56 10.43
C ALA A 87 -9.28 -0.40 10.18
N LEU A 88 -8.24 -0.65 9.37
CA LEU A 88 -7.21 0.34 9.01
C LEU A 88 -7.80 1.53 8.23
N ALA A 89 -8.80 1.29 7.39
CA ALA A 89 -9.49 2.34 6.64
C ALA A 89 -10.16 3.41 7.52
N LYS A 90 -10.38 3.11 8.80
CA LYS A 90 -10.99 4.03 9.79
C LYS A 90 -9.95 4.90 10.51
N LEU A 91 -8.66 4.65 10.31
CA LEU A 91 -7.60 5.44 10.92
C LEU A 91 -7.55 6.83 10.28
N PRO A 92 -7.72 7.91 11.07
CA PRO A 92 -7.88 9.26 10.51
C PRO A 92 -6.57 9.84 9.97
N ALA A 93 -5.43 9.35 10.44
CA ALA A 93 -4.11 9.88 10.10
C ALA A 93 -3.30 8.95 9.17
N LEU A 94 -3.81 7.77 8.80
CA LEU A 94 -3.05 6.77 8.03
C LEU A 94 -2.71 7.29 6.62
N ARG A 95 -1.40 7.42 6.35
CA ARG A 95 -0.86 7.92 5.08
C ARG A 95 -0.08 6.87 4.30
N PHE A 96 0.55 5.95 5.00
CA PHE A 96 1.36 4.89 4.41
C PHE A 96 0.86 3.52 4.88
N LEU A 97 0.61 2.63 3.91
CA LEU A 97 0.25 1.24 4.19
C LEU A 97 1.00 0.31 3.24
N SER A 98 1.74 -0.66 3.81
CA SER A 98 2.34 -1.77 3.08
C SER A 98 1.64 -3.06 3.46
N LEU A 99 1.20 -3.81 2.45
CA LEU A 99 0.50 -5.09 2.54
C LEU A 99 1.18 -6.15 1.65
N ASN A 100 2.48 -5.98 1.43
CA ASN A 100 3.22 -6.87 0.53
C ASN A 100 3.17 -8.31 1.05
N TRP A 101 2.90 -9.26 0.18
CA TRP A 101 2.81 -10.69 0.51
C TRP A 101 1.70 -11.02 1.54
N CYS A 102 0.60 -10.26 1.51
CA CYS A 102 -0.59 -10.52 2.33
C CYS A 102 -1.65 -11.23 1.49
N TYR A 103 -1.58 -12.55 1.42
CA TYR A 103 -2.41 -13.36 0.52
C TYR A 103 -3.91 -13.35 0.86
N GLY A 104 -4.29 -12.95 2.08
CA GLY A 104 -5.70 -12.84 2.51
C GLY A 104 -6.39 -11.55 2.08
N VAL A 105 -5.68 -10.64 1.38
CA VAL A 105 -6.22 -9.37 0.86
C VAL A 105 -6.87 -9.59 -0.50
N THR A 106 -8.13 -9.16 -0.63
CA THR A 106 -8.92 -9.26 -1.86
C THR A 106 -9.51 -7.90 -2.27
N ASP A 107 -10.31 -7.89 -3.32
CA ASP A 107 -11.06 -6.71 -3.78
C ASP A 107 -11.98 -6.12 -2.70
N LEU A 108 -12.50 -6.95 -1.80
CA LEU A 108 -13.35 -6.48 -0.69
C LEU A 108 -12.56 -5.61 0.28
N GLY A 109 -11.34 -6.03 0.63
CA GLY A 109 -10.44 -5.23 1.48
C GLY A 109 -10.07 -3.91 0.83
N LEU A 110 -9.73 -3.91 -0.46
CA LEU A 110 -9.42 -2.68 -1.20
C LEU A 110 -10.64 -1.76 -1.33
N SER A 111 -11.85 -2.33 -1.47
CA SER A 111 -13.08 -1.55 -1.45
C SER A 111 -13.31 -0.83 -0.12
N ALA A 112 -13.01 -1.48 1.00
CA ALA A 112 -13.03 -0.85 2.31
C ALA A 112 -11.95 0.23 2.44
N LEU A 113 -10.72 -0.08 1.99
CA LEU A 113 -9.58 0.85 2.03
C LEU A 113 -9.80 2.11 1.18
N GLY A 114 -10.59 2.04 0.12
CA GLY A 114 -11.01 3.19 -0.70
C GLY A 114 -11.75 4.27 0.08
N GLN A 115 -12.11 4.03 1.36
CA GLN A 115 -12.68 5.04 2.27
C GLN A 115 -11.60 5.78 3.09
N CYS A 116 -10.34 5.33 3.09
CA CYS A 116 -9.23 5.93 3.83
C CYS A 116 -8.73 7.20 3.15
N LYS A 117 -9.40 8.34 3.37
CA LYS A 117 -9.13 9.58 2.63
C LYS A 117 -7.75 10.19 2.91
N SER A 118 -7.09 9.80 3.99
CA SER A 118 -5.74 10.25 4.35
C SER A 118 -4.63 9.50 3.62
N LEU A 119 -4.92 8.34 2.99
CA LEU A 119 -3.91 7.46 2.42
C LEU A 119 -3.19 8.10 1.22
N GLU A 120 -1.86 8.12 1.29
CA GLU A 120 -0.98 8.70 0.28
C GLU A 120 -0.12 7.65 -0.43
N VAL A 121 0.27 6.59 0.27
CA VAL A 121 1.16 5.54 -0.23
C VAL A 121 0.56 4.17 0.07
N LEU A 122 0.42 3.34 -0.95
CA LEU A 122 -0.06 1.97 -0.84
C LEU A 122 0.82 1.03 -1.64
N SER A 123 1.31 -0.03 -0.99
CA SER A 123 2.05 -1.10 -1.63
C SER A 123 1.34 -2.44 -1.43
N LEU A 124 1.16 -3.19 -2.54
CA LEU A 124 0.35 -4.40 -2.63
C LEU A 124 1.09 -5.56 -3.31
N TRP A 125 2.39 -5.69 -3.11
CA TRP A 125 3.17 -6.77 -3.73
C TRP A 125 2.60 -8.15 -3.42
N SER A 126 2.37 -8.95 -4.48
CA SER A 126 1.89 -10.33 -4.36
C SER A 126 0.59 -10.50 -3.55
N CYS A 127 -0.37 -9.58 -3.72
CA CYS A 127 -1.75 -9.76 -3.26
C CYS A 127 -2.56 -10.40 -4.41
N GLU A 128 -2.35 -11.68 -4.67
CA GLU A 128 -2.79 -12.39 -5.90
C GLU A 128 -4.31 -12.43 -6.12
N ALA A 129 -5.10 -12.27 -5.07
CA ALA A 129 -6.56 -12.27 -5.13
C ALA A 129 -7.19 -10.92 -5.51
N VAL A 130 -6.35 -9.91 -5.80
CA VAL A 130 -6.81 -8.59 -6.23
C VAL A 130 -6.98 -8.55 -7.74
N THR A 131 -8.10 -7.97 -8.19
CA THR A 131 -8.46 -7.80 -9.60
C THR A 131 -8.67 -6.31 -9.94
N ASP A 132 -9.12 -6.04 -11.17
CA ASP A 132 -9.53 -4.69 -11.60
C ASP A 132 -10.49 -4.03 -10.60
N ALA A 133 -11.47 -4.79 -10.05
CA ALA A 133 -12.49 -4.24 -9.16
C ALA A 133 -11.90 -3.69 -7.84
N GLY A 134 -10.88 -4.35 -7.29
CA GLY A 134 -10.16 -3.86 -6.14
C GLY A 134 -9.40 -2.58 -6.45
N VAL A 135 -8.63 -2.57 -7.54
CA VAL A 135 -7.84 -1.41 -7.96
C VAL A 135 -8.72 -0.22 -8.33
N GLU A 136 -9.86 -0.45 -9.00
CA GLU A 136 -10.86 0.60 -9.29
C GLU A 136 -11.39 1.26 -8.00
N SER A 137 -11.48 0.52 -6.91
CA SER A 137 -11.89 1.05 -5.61
C SER A 137 -10.88 2.07 -5.04
N LEU A 138 -9.60 1.91 -5.34
CA LEU A 138 -8.52 2.83 -4.94
C LEU A 138 -8.60 4.18 -5.67
N ALA A 139 -9.25 4.23 -6.83
CA ALA A 139 -9.49 5.48 -7.55
C ALA A 139 -10.34 6.49 -6.76
N ARG A 140 -10.96 6.07 -5.66
CA ARG A 140 -11.70 6.96 -4.73
C ARG A 140 -10.81 7.67 -3.72
N LEU A 141 -9.50 7.36 -3.68
CA LEU A 141 -8.53 7.93 -2.75
C LEU A 141 -8.01 9.29 -3.26
N PRO A 142 -8.44 10.43 -2.68
CA PRO A 142 -8.14 11.74 -3.23
C PRO A 142 -6.67 12.15 -3.03
N ASN A 143 -5.99 11.55 -2.06
CA ASN A 143 -4.64 11.92 -1.68
C ASN A 143 -3.58 10.88 -2.10
N LEU A 144 -3.96 9.84 -2.86
CA LEU A 144 -3.03 8.79 -3.28
C LEU A 144 -1.96 9.36 -4.21
N LYS A 145 -0.69 9.23 -3.80
CA LYS A 145 0.50 9.71 -4.51
C LYS A 145 1.38 8.58 -5.03
N THR A 146 1.45 7.48 -4.29
CA THR A 146 2.27 6.32 -4.66
C THR A 146 1.43 5.06 -4.60
N LEU A 147 1.47 4.29 -5.69
CA LEU A 147 0.79 3.01 -5.81
C LEU A 147 1.70 1.99 -6.48
N ASP A 148 1.94 0.88 -5.77
CA ASP A 148 2.69 -0.25 -6.30
C ASP A 148 1.74 -1.43 -6.51
N LEU A 149 1.67 -1.88 -7.77
CA LEU A 149 0.78 -2.96 -8.25
C LEU A 149 1.57 -4.05 -8.98
N PRO A 150 2.46 -4.77 -8.32
CA PRO A 150 3.18 -5.87 -8.96
C PRO A 150 2.48 -7.21 -8.79
N GLU A 151 2.69 -8.10 -9.79
CA GLU A 151 2.27 -9.51 -9.74
C GLU A 151 0.77 -9.76 -9.66
N PHE A 152 -0.05 -8.91 -10.29
CA PHE A 152 -1.48 -9.12 -10.43
C PHE A 152 -1.83 -9.79 -11.76
N ALA A 153 -2.04 -11.09 -11.75
CA ALA A 153 -2.33 -11.85 -12.95
C ALA A 153 -3.67 -11.44 -13.63
N ALA A 154 -4.62 -10.92 -12.85
CA ALA A 154 -5.95 -10.54 -13.32
C ALA A 154 -6.12 -9.04 -13.60
N LEU A 155 -5.05 -8.23 -13.49
CA LEU A 155 -5.14 -6.80 -13.74
C LEU A 155 -5.06 -6.51 -15.25
N THR A 156 -6.03 -5.72 -15.74
CA THR A 156 -6.15 -5.36 -17.16
C THR A 156 -6.02 -3.86 -17.39
N ASP A 157 -6.08 -3.43 -18.65
CA ASP A 157 -6.11 -2.02 -19.06
C ASP A 157 -7.27 -1.25 -18.42
N ARG A 158 -8.36 -1.93 -18.06
CA ARG A 158 -9.53 -1.32 -17.41
C ARG A 158 -9.16 -0.67 -16.09
N ALA A 159 -8.44 -1.37 -15.22
CA ALA A 159 -7.99 -0.80 -13.93
C ALA A 159 -7.15 0.46 -14.14
N LEU A 160 -6.18 0.41 -15.08
CA LEU A 160 -5.32 1.56 -15.39
C LEU A 160 -6.13 2.75 -15.93
N SER A 161 -7.13 2.50 -16.75
CA SER A 161 -8.02 3.54 -17.29
C SER A 161 -8.81 4.23 -16.18
N VAL A 162 -9.34 3.47 -15.21
CA VAL A 162 -10.08 4.03 -14.06
C VAL A 162 -9.15 4.82 -13.13
N LEU A 163 -7.96 4.30 -12.85
CA LEU A 163 -6.95 5.03 -12.09
C LEU A 163 -6.58 6.34 -12.78
N ALA A 164 -6.27 6.29 -14.07
CA ALA A 164 -5.87 7.45 -14.86
C ALA A 164 -6.93 8.57 -14.89
N ALA A 165 -8.21 8.18 -14.86
CA ALA A 165 -9.32 9.13 -14.84
C ALA A 165 -9.56 9.80 -13.48
N ASN A 166 -9.19 9.14 -12.37
CA ASN A 166 -9.65 9.54 -11.04
C ASN A 166 -8.53 9.88 -10.04
N THR A 167 -7.31 9.32 -10.19
CA THR A 167 -6.19 9.55 -9.26
C THR A 167 -5.28 10.68 -9.71
N THR A 168 -5.80 11.88 -9.84
CA THR A 168 -5.08 13.04 -10.40
C THR A 168 -3.86 13.49 -9.58
N ASN A 169 -3.72 13.02 -8.34
CA ASN A 169 -2.59 13.32 -7.45
C ASN A 169 -1.47 12.26 -7.50
N LEU A 170 -1.61 11.22 -8.33
CA LEU A 170 -0.62 10.15 -8.42
C LEU A 170 0.70 10.67 -8.98
N GLU A 171 1.78 10.45 -8.21
CA GLU A 171 3.14 10.89 -8.53
C GLU A 171 4.08 9.72 -8.87
N SER A 172 3.79 8.52 -8.33
CA SER A 172 4.57 7.32 -8.58
C SER A 172 3.66 6.11 -8.78
N LEU A 173 3.85 5.41 -9.89
CA LEU A 173 3.15 4.18 -10.21
C LEU A 173 4.14 3.09 -10.59
N ARG A 174 3.99 1.92 -9.98
CA ARG A 174 4.78 0.74 -10.30
C ARG A 174 3.88 -0.39 -10.78
N LEU A 175 4.23 -0.96 -11.93
CA LEU A 175 3.50 -1.99 -12.65
C LEU A 175 4.50 -3.10 -13.03
N ASP A 176 4.53 -4.18 -12.28
CA ASP A 176 5.46 -5.27 -12.55
C ASP A 176 4.69 -6.59 -12.74
N HIS A 177 5.13 -7.43 -13.70
CA HIS A 177 4.58 -8.75 -13.98
C HIS A 177 3.07 -8.74 -14.27
N LEU A 178 2.58 -7.75 -15.02
CA LEU A 178 1.17 -7.61 -15.42
C LEU A 178 0.98 -8.17 -16.83
N ASN A 179 0.49 -9.41 -16.92
CA ASN A 179 0.40 -10.15 -18.18
C ASN A 179 -0.76 -9.68 -19.09
N GLU A 180 -1.78 -9.04 -18.53
CA GLU A 180 -2.98 -8.61 -19.27
C GLU A 180 -2.99 -7.10 -19.55
N VAL A 181 -2.06 -6.33 -18.98
CA VAL A 181 -1.88 -4.91 -19.29
C VAL A 181 -1.16 -4.76 -20.62
N SER A 182 -1.70 -3.92 -21.49
CA SER A 182 -1.21 -3.66 -22.85
C SER A 182 -0.82 -2.20 -23.08
N ASP A 183 -0.43 -1.88 -24.30
CA ASP A 183 -0.14 -0.53 -24.77
C ASP A 183 -1.30 0.44 -24.58
N GLU A 184 -2.55 -0.05 -24.65
CA GLU A 184 -3.74 0.78 -24.44
C GLU A 184 -3.78 1.31 -22.99
N GLY A 185 -3.63 0.43 -22.00
CA GLY A 185 -3.61 0.80 -20.59
C GLY A 185 -2.47 1.78 -20.27
N ILE A 186 -1.26 1.49 -20.79
CA ILE A 186 -0.10 2.36 -20.57
C ILE A 186 -0.31 3.74 -21.20
N THR A 187 -0.80 3.82 -22.43
CA THR A 187 -1.04 5.10 -23.13
C THR A 187 -2.07 5.94 -22.37
N GLY A 188 -3.09 5.31 -21.77
CA GLY A 188 -4.11 5.97 -20.93
C GLY A 188 -3.52 6.74 -19.75
N LEU A 189 -2.38 6.32 -19.20
CA LEU A 189 -1.69 6.99 -18.10
C LEU A 189 -1.17 8.40 -18.45
N SER A 190 -1.18 8.79 -19.73
CA SER A 190 -0.82 10.15 -20.21
C SER A 190 -1.66 11.27 -19.60
N SER A 191 -2.84 10.95 -19.03
CA SER A 191 -3.71 11.89 -18.32
C SER A 191 -3.22 12.26 -16.92
N LEU A 192 -2.34 11.46 -16.30
CA LEU A 192 -1.81 11.66 -14.96
C LEU A 192 -0.72 12.75 -14.94
N LYS A 193 -1.11 14.02 -14.99
CA LYS A 193 -0.19 15.16 -15.15
C LYS A 193 0.79 15.37 -13.98
N ARG A 194 0.54 14.76 -12.82
CA ARG A 194 1.44 14.78 -11.67
C ARG A 194 2.39 13.59 -11.60
N LEU A 195 2.25 12.62 -12.51
CA LEU A 195 3.11 11.44 -12.50
C LEU A 195 4.56 11.85 -12.77
N ARG A 196 5.46 11.45 -11.86
CA ARG A 196 6.90 11.72 -11.88
C ARG A 196 7.74 10.46 -12.04
N ARG A 197 7.18 9.32 -11.65
CA ARG A 197 7.83 8.01 -11.81
C ARG A 197 6.82 6.99 -12.31
N LEU A 198 7.19 6.29 -13.37
CA LEU A 198 6.47 5.14 -13.89
C LEU A 198 7.47 4.01 -14.09
N THR A 199 7.32 2.94 -13.32
CA THR A 199 8.12 1.72 -13.49
C THR A 199 7.23 0.66 -14.11
N ILE A 200 7.69 0.06 -15.20
CA ILE A 200 7.04 -1.04 -15.91
C ILE A 200 8.09 -2.13 -16.05
N GLN A 201 7.82 -3.30 -15.49
CA GLN A 201 8.75 -4.41 -15.54
C GLN A 201 8.01 -5.71 -15.86
N SER A 202 8.57 -6.53 -16.76
CA SER A 202 8.01 -7.85 -17.10
C SER A 202 6.50 -7.80 -17.45
N CYS A 203 6.11 -6.79 -18.25
CA CYS A 203 4.75 -6.65 -18.81
C CYS A 203 4.80 -7.00 -20.31
N PRO A 204 4.54 -8.24 -20.72
CA PRO A 204 4.89 -8.75 -22.05
C PRO A 204 4.09 -8.12 -23.21
N LYS A 205 2.94 -7.51 -22.94
CA LYS A 205 2.10 -6.83 -23.95
C LYS A 205 2.40 -5.32 -24.06
N VAL A 206 3.36 -4.82 -23.28
CA VAL A 206 3.75 -3.40 -23.29
C VAL A 206 4.98 -3.21 -24.15
N THR A 207 4.88 -2.30 -25.14
CA THR A 207 5.97 -2.01 -26.07
C THR A 207 6.67 -0.68 -25.77
N ALA A 208 7.84 -0.47 -26.37
CA ALA A 208 8.57 0.79 -26.28
C ALA A 208 7.78 1.97 -26.91
N ASP A 209 6.91 1.71 -27.88
CA ASP A 209 6.15 2.74 -28.58
C ASP A 209 5.09 3.37 -27.66
N SER A 210 4.40 2.55 -26.85
CA SER A 210 3.45 3.07 -25.86
C SER A 210 4.16 3.91 -24.78
N VAL A 211 5.30 3.45 -24.32
CA VAL A 211 6.14 4.20 -23.36
C VAL A 211 6.63 5.52 -23.95
N ALA A 212 7.08 5.54 -25.20
CA ALA A 212 7.49 6.76 -25.89
C ALA A 212 6.30 7.77 -26.03
N SER A 213 5.10 7.26 -26.26
CA SER A 213 3.87 8.08 -26.32
C SER A 213 3.58 8.74 -24.97
N VAL A 214 3.67 7.98 -23.86
CA VAL A 214 3.51 8.52 -22.49
C VAL A 214 4.63 9.53 -22.19
N GLN A 215 5.88 9.23 -22.54
CA GLN A 215 7.02 10.14 -22.31
C GLN A 215 6.84 11.47 -23.02
N LYS A 216 6.26 11.47 -24.23
CA LYS A 216 5.94 12.69 -24.97
C LYS A 216 4.86 13.51 -24.26
N ALA A 217 3.85 12.87 -23.68
CA ALA A 217 2.75 13.51 -22.97
C ALA A 217 3.13 13.99 -21.56
N LEU A 218 4.11 13.33 -20.93
CA LEU A 218 4.61 13.56 -19.59
C LEU A 218 6.15 13.70 -19.61
N PRO A 219 6.70 14.81 -20.14
CA PRO A 219 8.15 14.96 -20.37
C PRO A 219 8.98 14.92 -19.09
N GLU A 220 8.39 15.31 -17.95
CA GLU A 220 9.02 15.32 -16.63
C GLU A 220 8.97 13.97 -15.90
N CYS A 221 8.22 13.00 -16.44
CA CYS A 221 8.08 11.69 -15.83
C CYS A 221 9.31 10.82 -16.13
N GLN A 222 9.92 10.29 -15.10
CA GLN A 222 10.96 9.26 -15.24
C GLN A 222 10.30 7.93 -15.52
N ILE A 223 10.41 7.41 -16.74
CA ILE A 223 9.80 6.14 -17.12
C ILE A 223 10.90 5.09 -17.26
N SER A 224 10.73 3.96 -16.60
CA SER A 224 11.61 2.78 -16.71
C SER A 224 10.81 1.61 -17.27
N LEU A 225 11.22 1.10 -18.42
CA LEU A 225 10.71 -0.15 -19.00
C LEU A 225 11.81 -1.20 -18.92
N LYS A 226 11.50 -2.33 -18.27
CA LYS A 226 12.39 -3.49 -18.17
C LYS A 226 11.64 -4.74 -18.63
N ALA A 227 12.28 -5.50 -19.50
CA ALA A 227 11.76 -6.79 -19.98
C ALA A 227 11.71 -7.82 -18.85
#